data_cff716c3fdfe3f90dcfebf41c1d8697d
#
_entry.id   cff716c3fdfe3f90dcfebf41c1d8697d
#
_cell.length_a   1.000
_cell.length_b   1.000
_cell.length_c   1.000
_cell.angle_alpha   90.00
_cell.angle_beta   90.00
_cell.angle_gamma   90.00
#
_symmetry.space_group_name_H-M   'P 1'
#
loop_
_entity.id
_entity.type
_entity.pdbx_description
1 polymer ?
#
loop_
_entity_poly.entity_id
_entity_poly.type
_entity_poly.pdbx_seq_one_letter_code
_entity_poly.pdbx_strand_id
1 'polypeptide(L)'
;MERKKRTAKRVVTIQIEQYLAEYISAKYCKDTVTGGVKIPSTTDLYFCVWENMTKQRSNQPDVVNGNLRIHLPQRKAGVIASPWKDPAYYNYLSPAAAKEIEAQIRRMFNFELHRVLLENEEFGRQKRNLDVIYDFIRSYQLKSISSDALLKNYYRFRNRLRPKKVRKYQKVACI
;
A
#
# COMPACT_ATOMS: atom_id res chain seq x y z
N MET A 1 41.61 -9.43 -17.35
CA MET A 1 40.77 -8.64 -16.42
C MET A 1 39.32 -9.11 -16.53
N GLU A 2 38.90 -10.00 -15.63
CA GLU A 2 37.53 -10.44 -15.59
C GLU A 2 36.63 -9.31 -15.09
N ARG A 3 35.72 -8.82 -15.95
CA ARG A 3 34.63 -7.92 -15.52
C ARG A 3 33.73 -8.72 -14.58
N LYS A 4 33.86 -8.49 -13.26
CA LYS A 4 32.86 -8.93 -12.28
C LYS A 4 31.49 -8.53 -12.80
N LYS A 5 30.67 -9.49 -13.25
CA LYS A 5 29.25 -9.27 -13.53
C LYS A 5 28.62 -8.73 -12.25
N ARG A 6 28.34 -7.42 -12.21
CA ARG A 6 27.51 -6.83 -11.16
C ARG A 6 26.16 -7.53 -11.24
N THR A 7 25.90 -8.40 -10.29
CA THR A 7 24.55 -8.97 -10.11
C THR A 7 23.60 -7.80 -9.92
N ALA A 8 22.72 -7.60 -10.90
CA ALA A 8 21.81 -6.48 -10.90
C ALA A 8 20.95 -6.52 -9.63
N LYS A 9 21.00 -5.46 -8.84
CA LYS A 9 20.19 -5.29 -7.63
C LYS A 9 18.73 -5.19 -8.05
N ARG A 10 17.99 -6.29 -7.95
CA ARG A 10 16.58 -6.36 -8.37
C ARG A 10 15.59 -6.05 -7.25
N VAL A 11 16.09 -5.83 -6.05
CA VAL A 11 15.28 -5.58 -4.85
C VAL A 11 15.75 -4.29 -4.19
N VAL A 12 14.80 -3.43 -3.87
CA VAL A 12 15.04 -2.19 -3.12
C VAL A 12 14.25 -2.25 -1.82
N THR A 13 14.83 -1.73 -0.75
CA THR A 13 14.18 -1.59 0.55
C THR A 13 13.69 -0.15 0.72
N ILE A 14 12.45 0.02 1.19
CA ILE A 14 11.88 1.31 1.54
C ILE A 14 11.33 1.29 2.96
N GLN A 15 11.22 2.46 3.58
CA GLN A 15 10.58 2.64 4.87
C GLN A 15 9.20 3.25 4.68
N ILE A 16 8.16 2.56 5.16
CA ILE A 16 6.76 2.99 5.15
C ILE A 16 6.11 2.68 6.50
N GLU A 17 4.84 3.05 6.69
CA GLU A 17 4.08 2.64 7.90
C GLU A 17 4.03 1.11 8.02
N GLN A 18 4.24 0.62 9.25
CA GLN A 18 4.44 -0.82 9.51
C GLN A 18 3.24 -1.67 9.06
N TYR A 19 2.01 -1.25 9.37
CA TYR A 19 0.83 -2.02 8.98
C TYR A 19 0.63 -2.11 7.46
N LEU A 20 1.10 -1.11 6.70
CA LEU A 20 1.07 -1.14 5.23
C LEU A 20 2.11 -2.13 4.69
N ALA A 21 3.29 -2.21 5.32
CA ALA A 21 4.30 -3.20 4.97
C ALA A 21 3.80 -4.64 5.27
N GLU A 22 3.11 -4.84 6.39
CA GLU A 22 2.46 -6.11 6.75
C GLU A 22 1.40 -6.48 5.70
N TYR A 23 0.52 -5.54 5.36
CA TYR A 23 -0.54 -5.74 4.37
C TYR A 23 0.01 -6.19 3.00
N ILE A 24 0.98 -5.45 2.45
CA ILE A 24 1.58 -5.79 1.15
C ILE A 24 2.32 -7.12 1.21
N SER A 25 3.00 -7.39 2.32
CA SER A 25 3.72 -8.65 2.55
C SER A 25 2.81 -9.87 2.65
N ALA A 26 1.57 -9.70 3.13
CA ALA A 26 0.57 -10.76 3.18
C ALA A 26 -0.19 -10.89 1.84
N LYS A 27 -0.43 -9.76 1.16
CA LYS A 27 -1.18 -9.73 -0.09
C LYS A 27 -0.44 -10.35 -1.28
N TYR A 28 0.87 -10.12 -1.37
CA TYR A 28 1.67 -10.54 -2.51
C TYR A 28 2.72 -11.58 -2.12
N CYS A 29 3.07 -12.44 -3.09
CA CYS A 29 4.09 -13.45 -2.87
C CYS A 29 5.46 -12.82 -2.60
N LYS A 30 6.15 -13.33 -1.59
CA LYS A 30 7.55 -13.03 -1.32
C LYS A 30 8.46 -14.01 -2.07
N ASP A 31 9.50 -13.48 -2.65
CA ASP A 31 10.56 -14.31 -3.20
C ASP A 31 11.37 -14.97 -2.07
N THR A 32 11.51 -16.28 -2.12
CA THR A 32 12.18 -17.06 -1.06
C THR A 32 13.67 -16.76 -0.93
N VAL A 33 14.31 -16.36 -2.03
CA VAL A 33 15.76 -16.09 -2.07
C VAL A 33 16.07 -14.67 -1.60
N THR A 34 15.32 -13.68 -2.08
CA THR A 34 15.62 -12.27 -1.84
C THR A 34 14.78 -11.66 -0.71
N GLY A 35 13.70 -12.34 -0.31
CA GLY A 35 12.70 -11.83 0.65
C GLY A 35 11.90 -10.63 0.14
N GLY A 36 12.08 -10.25 -1.12
CA GLY A 36 11.38 -9.12 -1.73
C GLY A 36 9.97 -9.49 -2.17
N VAL A 37 9.03 -8.58 -2.03
CA VAL A 37 7.64 -8.74 -2.48
C VAL A 37 7.57 -8.59 -4.00
N LYS A 38 6.97 -9.57 -4.67
CA LYS A 38 6.71 -9.53 -6.13
C LYS A 38 5.34 -8.92 -6.39
N ILE A 39 5.31 -7.70 -6.91
CA ILE A 39 4.09 -6.99 -7.26
C ILE A 39 3.67 -7.41 -8.68
N PRO A 40 2.40 -7.84 -8.89
CA PRO A 40 1.91 -8.20 -10.22
C PRO A 40 1.93 -7.00 -11.19
N SER A 41 2.33 -7.24 -12.44
CA SER A 41 2.47 -6.21 -13.47
C SER A 41 1.16 -5.55 -13.92
N THR A 42 0.02 -6.11 -13.51
CA THR A 42 -1.32 -5.60 -13.80
C THR A 42 -1.84 -4.60 -12.77
N THR A 43 -1.07 -4.31 -11.71
CA THR A 43 -1.52 -3.47 -10.61
C THR A 43 -1.02 -2.03 -10.74
N ASP A 44 -1.83 -1.07 -10.28
CA ASP A 44 -1.43 0.34 -10.20
C ASP A 44 -0.17 0.55 -9.35
N LEU A 45 0.00 -0.29 -8.32
CA LEU A 45 1.20 -0.25 -7.48
C LEU A 45 2.47 -0.59 -8.27
N TYR A 46 2.40 -1.56 -9.20
CA TYR A 46 3.51 -1.89 -10.09
C TYR A 46 3.93 -0.69 -10.94
N PHE A 47 2.95 0.00 -11.53
CA PHE A 47 3.20 1.20 -12.33
C PHE A 47 3.74 2.34 -11.48
N CYS A 48 3.19 2.55 -10.28
CA CYS A 48 3.69 3.55 -9.34
C CYS A 48 5.17 3.30 -8.99
N VAL A 49 5.56 2.05 -8.68
CA VAL A 49 6.96 1.71 -8.43
C VAL A 49 7.81 1.95 -9.67
N TRP A 50 7.35 1.51 -10.86
CA TRP A 50 8.08 1.67 -12.11
C TRP A 50 8.32 3.14 -12.48
N GLU A 51 7.33 4.00 -12.32
CA GLU A 51 7.46 5.44 -12.59
C GLU A 51 8.49 6.11 -11.68
N ASN A 52 8.51 5.70 -10.42
CA ASN A 52 9.39 6.24 -9.39
C ASN A 52 10.82 5.67 -9.39
N MET A 53 11.11 4.64 -10.20
CA MET A 53 12.46 4.10 -10.34
C MET A 53 13.39 5.10 -11.02
N THR A 54 14.54 5.37 -10.38
CA THR A 54 15.58 6.27 -10.86
C THR A 54 16.96 5.63 -10.83
N LYS A 55 17.91 6.23 -11.52
CA LYS A 55 19.33 5.83 -11.39
C LYS A 55 19.87 6.38 -10.08
N GLN A 56 20.53 5.51 -9.31
CA GLN A 56 21.20 5.94 -8.08
C GLN A 56 22.38 6.86 -8.43
N ARG A 57 22.47 7.99 -7.75
CA ARG A 57 23.63 8.91 -7.83
C ARG A 57 24.63 8.56 -6.73
N SER A 58 25.90 8.92 -6.93
CA SER A 58 26.99 8.59 -6.00
C SER A 58 26.80 9.12 -4.58
N ASN A 59 26.04 10.21 -4.42
CA ASN A 59 25.75 10.85 -3.13
C ASN A 59 24.45 10.36 -2.46
N GLN A 60 23.78 9.35 -3.03
CA GLN A 60 22.52 8.82 -2.50
C GLN A 60 22.76 7.49 -1.80
N PRO A 61 22.62 7.42 -0.45
CA PRO A 61 22.78 6.19 0.29
C PRO A 61 21.62 5.24 0.04
N ASP A 62 21.90 3.94 0.08
CA ASP A 62 20.87 2.91 0.13
C ASP A 62 20.08 2.99 1.44
N VAL A 63 18.77 2.78 1.38
CA VAL A 63 17.96 2.56 2.57
C VAL A 63 18.20 1.12 3.06
N VAL A 64 19.03 0.98 4.08
CA VAL A 64 19.41 -0.33 4.62
C VAL A 64 18.36 -0.85 5.61
N ASN A 65 17.76 0.04 6.42
CA ASN A 65 16.88 -0.30 7.54
C ASN A 65 15.40 -0.09 7.25
N GLY A 66 14.97 -0.33 6.01
CA GLY A 66 13.56 -0.24 5.65
C GLY A 66 12.79 -1.50 6.06
N ASN A 67 11.47 -1.35 6.20
CA ASN A 67 10.55 -2.43 6.60
C ASN A 67 9.86 -3.13 5.42
N LEU A 68 9.96 -2.61 4.21
CA LEU A 68 9.40 -3.22 3.00
C LEU A 68 10.46 -3.40 1.92
N ARG A 69 10.67 -4.65 1.50
CA ARG A 69 11.55 -5.02 0.38
C ARG A 69 10.68 -5.30 -0.84
N ILE A 70 10.94 -4.62 -1.96
CA ILE A 70 10.16 -4.70 -3.19
C ILE A 70 11.04 -5.17 -4.33
N HIS A 71 10.56 -6.15 -5.11
CA HIS A 71 11.13 -6.46 -6.42
C HIS A 71 10.83 -5.33 -7.40
N LEU A 72 11.88 -4.82 -8.03
CA LEU A 72 11.74 -3.75 -9.02
C LEU A 72 11.09 -4.28 -10.30
N PRO A 73 10.11 -3.54 -10.85
CA PRO A 73 9.53 -3.82 -12.14
C PRO A 73 10.59 -3.88 -13.24
N GLN A 74 10.54 -4.91 -14.07
CA GLN A 74 11.49 -5.07 -15.18
C GLN A 74 10.98 -4.40 -16.46
N ARG A 75 9.65 -4.31 -16.64
CA ARG A 75 9.02 -3.78 -17.84
C ARG A 75 7.63 -3.25 -17.53
N LYS A 76 7.26 -2.13 -18.14
CA LYS A 76 5.89 -1.64 -18.10
C LYS A 76 5.02 -2.53 -18.98
N ALA A 77 4.04 -3.22 -18.40
CA ALA A 77 3.14 -4.07 -19.16
C ALA A 77 2.29 -3.22 -20.13
N GLY A 78 2.17 -3.66 -21.38
CA GLY A 78 1.18 -3.15 -22.34
C GLY A 78 1.50 -1.81 -23.02
N VAL A 79 2.61 -1.14 -22.73
CA VAL A 79 2.95 0.14 -23.39
C VAL A 79 4.24 -0.01 -24.19
N ILE A 80 4.10 -0.13 -25.51
CA ILE A 80 5.21 -0.31 -26.45
C ILE A 80 6.10 0.96 -26.52
N ALA A 81 5.51 2.14 -26.33
CA ALA A 81 6.19 3.44 -26.48
C ALA A 81 6.81 3.99 -25.19
N SER A 82 6.72 3.31 -24.06
CA SER A 82 7.36 3.77 -22.80
C SER A 82 8.85 3.48 -22.82
N PRO A 83 9.70 4.44 -22.39
CA PRO A 83 11.13 4.19 -22.25
C PRO A 83 11.35 3.01 -21.28
N TRP A 84 12.16 2.08 -21.73
CA TRP A 84 12.48 0.91 -20.94
C TRP A 84 13.41 1.27 -19.79
N LYS A 85 13.00 0.95 -18.55
CA LYS A 85 13.83 1.11 -17.36
C LYS A 85 14.41 -0.25 -16.98
N ASP A 86 15.71 -0.45 -17.20
CA ASP A 86 16.41 -1.65 -16.74
C ASP A 86 16.71 -1.54 -15.23
N PRO A 87 16.24 -2.47 -14.38
CA PRO A 87 16.54 -2.48 -12.95
C PRO A 87 18.04 -2.56 -12.62
N ALA A 88 18.87 -2.96 -13.57
CA ALA A 88 20.33 -2.92 -13.39
C ALA A 88 20.85 -1.49 -13.19
N TYR A 89 20.18 -0.50 -13.80
CA TYR A 89 20.55 0.90 -13.75
C TYR A 89 19.55 1.75 -12.97
N TYR A 90 18.25 1.45 -13.08
CA TYR A 90 17.17 2.15 -12.39
C TYR A 90 16.79 1.38 -11.12
N ASN A 91 17.70 1.37 -10.15
CA ASN A 91 17.62 0.55 -8.95
C ASN A 91 17.51 1.36 -7.65
N TYR A 92 17.09 2.61 -7.75
CA TYR A 92 16.94 3.51 -6.63
C TYR A 92 15.53 4.07 -6.53
N LEU A 93 15.00 4.08 -5.31
CA LEU A 93 13.76 4.76 -4.92
C LEU A 93 14.11 5.84 -3.90
N SER A 94 13.85 7.09 -4.26
CA SER A 94 14.10 8.23 -3.37
C SER A 94 13.13 8.22 -2.17
N PRO A 95 13.41 8.97 -1.08
CA PRO A 95 12.46 9.15 0.01
C PRO A 95 11.11 9.73 -0.42
N ALA A 96 11.08 10.59 -1.44
CA ALA A 96 9.85 11.09 -2.04
C ALA A 96 9.09 9.98 -2.77
N ALA A 97 9.80 9.15 -3.56
CA ALA A 97 9.24 7.96 -4.20
C ALA A 97 8.64 6.98 -3.19
N ALA A 98 9.32 6.75 -2.06
CA ALA A 98 8.81 5.91 -0.99
C ALA A 98 7.47 6.42 -0.42
N LYS A 99 7.31 7.74 -0.25
CA LYS A 99 6.04 8.37 0.18
C LYS A 99 4.92 8.20 -0.85
N GLU A 100 5.22 8.32 -2.13
CA GLU A 100 4.23 8.11 -3.20
C GLU A 100 3.77 6.64 -3.26
N ILE A 101 4.71 5.71 -3.15
CA ILE A 101 4.43 4.27 -3.07
C ILE A 101 3.59 3.98 -1.81
N GLU A 102 3.94 4.54 -0.66
CA GLU A 102 3.18 4.41 0.57
C GLU A 102 1.75 4.94 0.42
N ALA A 103 1.58 6.11 -0.21
CA ALA A 103 0.26 6.68 -0.47
C ALA A 103 -0.58 5.79 -1.39
N GLN A 104 0.03 5.16 -2.40
CA GLN A 104 -0.65 4.20 -3.27
C GLN A 104 -1.05 2.94 -2.52
N ILE A 105 -0.17 2.38 -1.69
CA ILE A 105 -0.48 1.23 -0.84
C ILE A 105 -1.62 1.57 0.14
N ARG A 106 -1.61 2.75 0.75
CA ARG A 106 -2.67 3.22 1.65
C ARG A 106 -4.01 3.36 0.94
N ARG A 107 -4.04 3.82 -0.32
CA ARG A 107 -5.26 3.85 -1.13
C ARG A 107 -5.81 2.45 -1.37
N MET A 108 -4.96 1.50 -1.74
CA MET A 108 -5.36 0.10 -1.94
C MET A 108 -5.88 -0.53 -0.65
N PHE A 109 -5.19 -0.34 0.45
CA PHE A 109 -5.59 -0.83 1.77
C PHE A 109 -6.96 -0.29 2.19
N ASN A 110 -7.15 1.03 2.10
CA ASN A 110 -8.41 1.66 2.44
C ASN A 110 -9.55 1.21 1.51
N PHE A 111 -9.28 1.07 0.23
CA PHE A 111 -10.28 0.58 -0.73
C PHE A 111 -10.78 -0.82 -0.35
N GLU A 112 -9.88 -1.75 -0.05
CA GLU A 112 -10.26 -3.12 0.33
C GLU A 112 -10.99 -3.16 1.67
N LEU A 113 -10.50 -2.46 2.69
CA LEU A 113 -11.15 -2.37 3.99
C LEU A 113 -12.57 -1.81 3.87
N HIS A 114 -12.71 -0.69 3.14
CA HIS A 114 -14.00 -0.03 2.97
C HIS A 114 -14.96 -0.89 2.16
N ARG A 115 -14.48 -1.57 1.11
CA ARG A 115 -15.28 -2.47 0.29
C ARG A 115 -15.88 -3.59 1.12
N VAL A 116 -15.06 -4.32 1.87
CA VAL A 116 -15.53 -5.45 2.69
C VAL A 116 -16.56 -5.02 3.73
N LEU A 117 -16.38 -3.85 4.35
CA LEU A 117 -17.32 -3.31 5.34
C LEU A 117 -18.62 -2.79 4.71
N LEU A 118 -18.54 -2.16 3.52
CA LEU A 118 -19.72 -1.73 2.77
C LEU A 118 -20.53 -2.94 2.30
N GLU A 119 -19.87 -3.94 1.72
CA GLU A 119 -20.51 -5.20 1.31
C GLU A 119 -21.27 -5.83 2.48
N ASN A 120 -20.65 -5.92 3.66
CA ASN A 120 -21.34 -6.44 4.85
C ASN A 120 -22.57 -5.58 5.25
N GLU A 121 -22.50 -4.26 5.12
CA GLU A 121 -23.64 -3.37 5.41
C GLU A 121 -24.76 -3.47 4.37
N GLU A 122 -24.43 -3.68 3.11
CA GLU A 122 -25.40 -3.78 1.99
C GLU A 122 -26.10 -5.14 1.95
N PHE A 123 -25.39 -6.22 2.28
CA PHE A 123 -25.96 -7.58 2.35
C PHE A 123 -26.61 -7.91 3.71
N GLY A 124 -27.16 -6.93 4.40
CA GLY A 124 -27.99 -7.14 5.60
C GLY A 124 -27.23 -7.29 6.92
N ARG A 125 -25.96 -6.92 6.98
CA ARG A 125 -25.13 -6.96 8.20
C ARG A 125 -25.08 -8.31 8.88
N GLN A 126 -24.73 -9.34 8.16
CA GLN A 126 -24.59 -10.69 8.68
C GLN A 126 -23.61 -10.77 9.87
N LYS A 127 -22.60 -9.89 9.90
CA LYS A 127 -21.61 -9.77 10.97
C LYS A 127 -21.57 -8.34 11.51
N ARG A 128 -21.14 -8.17 12.77
CA ARG A 128 -20.81 -6.85 13.29
C ARG A 128 -19.59 -6.30 12.54
N ASN A 129 -19.53 -5.00 12.30
CA ASN A 129 -18.39 -4.38 11.60
C ASN A 129 -17.05 -4.68 12.29
N LEU A 130 -17.06 -4.83 13.61
CA LEU A 130 -15.87 -5.19 14.37
C LEU A 130 -15.38 -6.61 14.06
N ASP A 131 -16.31 -7.56 13.89
CA ASP A 131 -15.96 -8.95 13.55
C ASP A 131 -15.37 -9.03 12.13
N VAL A 132 -15.94 -8.25 11.18
CA VAL A 132 -15.39 -8.11 9.83
C VAL A 132 -13.98 -7.53 9.85
N ILE A 133 -13.72 -6.55 10.73
CA ILE A 133 -12.38 -5.98 10.92
C ILE A 133 -11.41 -7.01 11.50
N TYR A 134 -11.83 -7.83 12.47
CA TYR A 134 -10.99 -8.91 12.98
C TYR A 134 -10.66 -9.95 11.91
N ASP A 135 -11.63 -10.32 11.07
CA ASP A 135 -11.38 -11.21 9.94
C ASP A 135 -10.39 -10.58 8.94
N PHE A 136 -10.51 -9.28 8.66
CA PHE A 136 -9.59 -8.54 7.81
C PHE A 136 -8.16 -8.49 8.40
N ILE A 137 -8.02 -8.17 9.70
CA ILE A 137 -6.74 -8.18 10.43
C ILE A 137 -6.09 -9.55 10.33
N ARG A 138 -6.86 -10.62 10.53
CA ARG A 138 -6.37 -12.00 10.46
C ARG A 138 -5.93 -12.37 9.05
N SER A 139 -6.71 -12.02 8.03
CA SER A 139 -6.41 -12.34 6.63
C SER A 139 -5.11 -11.73 6.15
N TYR A 140 -4.80 -10.52 6.58
CA TYR A 140 -3.56 -9.81 6.23
C TYR A 140 -2.48 -9.87 7.32
N GLN A 141 -2.71 -10.63 8.40
CA GLN A 141 -1.77 -10.79 9.52
C GLN A 141 -1.27 -9.46 10.09
N LEU A 142 -2.17 -8.47 10.19
CA LEU A 142 -1.84 -7.13 10.67
C LEU A 142 -1.59 -7.17 12.20
N LYS A 143 -0.44 -6.63 12.62
CA LYS A 143 -0.04 -6.61 14.05
C LYS A 143 0.14 -5.19 14.59
N SER A 144 0.42 -4.25 13.69
CA SER A 144 0.82 -2.87 14.07
C SER A 144 -0.30 -1.85 13.99
N ILE A 145 -1.54 -2.28 13.73
CA ILE A 145 -2.73 -1.41 13.71
C ILE A 145 -3.84 -2.01 14.55
N SER A 146 -4.55 -1.17 15.33
CA SER A 146 -5.67 -1.62 16.16
C SER A 146 -6.98 -1.69 15.38
N SER A 147 -7.87 -2.59 15.80
CA SER A 147 -9.23 -2.71 15.26
C SER A 147 -10.03 -1.40 15.39
N ASP A 148 -9.84 -0.65 16.49
CA ASP A 148 -10.49 0.64 16.72
C ASP A 148 -10.05 1.70 15.72
N ALA A 149 -8.76 1.72 15.35
CA ALA A 149 -8.24 2.63 14.33
C ALA A 149 -8.89 2.36 12.97
N LEU A 150 -9.03 1.09 12.59
CA LEU A 150 -9.70 0.67 11.36
C LEU A 150 -11.19 1.00 11.37
N LEU A 151 -11.86 0.78 12.50
CA LEU A 151 -13.27 1.12 12.67
C LEU A 151 -13.51 2.62 12.55
N LYS A 152 -12.66 3.45 13.17
CA LYS A 152 -12.70 4.92 13.06
C LYS A 152 -12.44 5.37 11.62
N ASN A 153 -11.48 4.74 10.92
CA ASN A 153 -11.20 5.02 9.51
C ASN A 153 -12.47 4.78 8.66
N TYR A 154 -13.09 3.62 8.81
CA TYR A 154 -14.32 3.28 8.10
C TYR A 154 -15.47 4.25 8.39
N TYR A 155 -15.71 4.60 9.66
CA TYR A 155 -16.79 5.53 9.99
C TYR A 155 -16.57 6.94 9.43
N ARG A 156 -15.32 7.41 9.37
CA ARG A 156 -14.99 8.68 8.69
C ARG A 156 -15.30 8.61 7.19
N PHE A 157 -14.96 7.51 6.55
CA PHE A 157 -15.27 7.25 5.15
C PHE A 157 -16.79 7.19 4.92
N ARG A 158 -17.51 6.39 5.68
CA ARG A 158 -18.98 6.26 5.59
C ARG A 158 -19.70 7.58 5.83
N ASN A 159 -19.28 8.38 6.80
CA ASN A 159 -19.88 9.67 7.09
C ASN A 159 -19.68 10.69 5.96
N ARG A 160 -18.63 10.54 5.15
CA ARG A 160 -18.45 11.35 3.92
C ARG A 160 -19.42 10.93 2.82
N LEU A 161 -19.67 9.65 2.67
CA LEU A 161 -20.64 9.14 1.68
C LEU A 161 -22.09 9.42 2.08
N ARG A 162 -22.40 9.28 3.35
CA ARG A 162 -23.76 9.45 3.91
C ARG A 162 -23.71 10.42 5.09
N PRO A 163 -23.64 11.75 4.85
CA PRO A 163 -23.59 12.73 5.92
C PRO A 163 -24.82 12.61 6.82
N LYS A 164 -24.62 12.58 8.14
CA LYS A 164 -25.73 12.59 9.09
C LYS A 164 -26.44 13.92 8.98
N LYS A 165 -27.78 13.91 8.84
CA LYS A 165 -28.60 15.12 8.96
C LYS A 165 -28.40 15.71 10.36
N VAL A 166 -27.89 16.92 10.43
CA VAL A 166 -27.78 17.65 11.69
C VAL A 166 -29.19 17.98 12.17
N ARG A 167 -29.61 17.44 13.33
CA ARG A 167 -30.88 17.83 13.96
C ARG A 167 -30.71 19.25 14.45
N LYS A 168 -31.45 20.21 13.87
CA LYS A 168 -31.57 21.55 14.40
C LYS A 168 -32.48 21.45 15.63
N TYR A 169 -31.93 21.56 16.82
CA TYR A 169 -32.72 21.77 18.02
C TYR A 169 -33.27 23.20 17.97
N GLN A 170 -34.56 23.36 17.83
CA GLN A 170 -35.20 24.63 18.11
C GLN A 170 -35.13 24.86 19.61
N LYS A 171 -34.42 25.90 20.04
CA LYS A 171 -34.52 26.38 21.42
C LYS A 171 -35.94 26.86 21.58
N VAL A 172 -36.78 26.14 22.34
CA VAL A 172 -38.06 26.64 22.81
C VAL A 172 -37.71 27.77 23.76
N ALA A 173 -38.03 29.01 23.38
CA ALA A 173 -37.96 30.13 24.30
C ALA A 173 -39.01 29.88 25.37
N CYS A 174 -38.57 29.63 26.61
CA CYS A 174 -39.46 29.70 27.77
C CYS A 174 -39.89 31.15 27.93
N ILE A 175 -41.18 31.41 27.75
CA ILE A 175 -41.88 32.67 28.07
C ILE A 175 -42.15 32.66 29.56
#